data_f7e36e14fe043ef0cc3452e2b762c23d
#
_entry.id   f7e36e14fe043ef0cc3452e2b762c23d
#
_cell.length_a   1.000
_cell.length_b   1.000
_cell.length_c   1.000
_cell.angle_alpha   90.00
_cell.angle_beta   90.00
_cell.angle_gamma   90.00
#
_symmetry.space_group_name_H-M   'P 1'
#
loop_
_entity.id
_entity.type
_entity.pdbx_description
1 polymer ?
#
loop_
_entity_poly.entity_id
_entity_poly.type
_entity_poly.pdbx_seq_one_letter_code
_entity_poly.pdbx_strand_id
1 'polypeptide(L)'
;MYQKFAMLAAVLLLLTACQAKPEPAEPSPVPPGPEETVSQEKPEANTPPTDIGTPEQETLPMEPLEPAETVSAEKPGPEEEKQSPAVEKPEQPKPEQPAAGAGEQPPATETPKEPAQKPDSLPMPTTQQEITGILREAILQKQETVQLDISQMTWVYGADLDLRNAYFNVLNQWPELKYAYDVQFSQTDQKMDYTIFYMPYQTDAYAQGIPEGAVEIRTLKDILTVTDSLLDGTSSQSIAITNADLQVDDLQRALLHGGYGFFVCTLNGDGTEILVAPGIEKTLEDSAAAVETTRQMAEDLVAELVTPDMTDRQKVEAVYQWITDNVEYDWRYYQAPETMPKISTTALGALRDHVAICGGYSWALKTMLDVCGVESYPVSGVLGSEYHAWNYVILDGKGYYCDPTSDRGSGQYWFLRTKEELQSEGRHTWDADFYERLTADAD
;
A
#
# COMPACT_ATOMS: atom_id res chain seq x y z
N MET A 1 -7.29 -9.36 -18.50
CA MET A 1 -5.82 -9.21 -18.69
C MET A 1 -5.30 -7.80 -18.34
N TYR A 2 -6.15 -6.76 -18.39
CA TYR A 2 -5.78 -5.36 -18.05
C TYR A 2 -5.87 -5.01 -16.53
N GLN A 3 -6.68 -5.71 -15.74
CA GLN A 3 -6.76 -5.51 -14.28
C GLN A 3 -5.44 -5.81 -13.54
N LYS A 4 -4.65 -6.80 -14.02
CA LYS A 4 -3.31 -7.06 -13.47
C LYS A 4 -2.33 -5.89 -13.67
N PHE A 5 -2.58 -5.00 -14.61
CA PHE A 5 -1.71 -3.83 -14.87
C PHE A 5 -2.06 -2.63 -13.97
N ALA A 6 -3.32 -2.42 -13.60
CA ALA A 6 -3.71 -1.28 -12.76
C ALA A 6 -3.31 -1.49 -11.28
N MET A 7 -3.48 -2.70 -10.74
CA MET A 7 -3.00 -3.04 -9.39
C MET A 7 -1.46 -3.10 -9.30
N LEU A 8 -0.81 -3.66 -10.34
CA LEU A 8 0.66 -3.65 -10.41
C LEU A 8 1.22 -2.22 -10.50
N ALA A 9 0.48 -1.29 -11.12
CA ALA A 9 0.88 0.12 -11.22
C ALA A 9 0.79 0.86 -9.88
N ALA A 10 -0.17 0.56 -9.00
CA ALA A 10 -0.26 1.18 -7.67
C ALA A 10 0.84 0.67 -6.73
N VAL A 11 1.17 -0.62 -6.77
CA VAL A 11 2.29 -1.21 -6.01
C VAL A 11 3.64 -0.83 -6.61
N LEU A 12 3.74 -0.75 -7.95
CA LEU A 12 4.94 -0.24 -8.62
C LEU A 12 5.15 1.25 -8.37
N LEU A 13 4.07 2.05 -8.19
CA LEU A 13 4.17 3.46 -7.81
C LEU A 13 4.75 3.67 -6.41
N LEU A 14 4.52 2.78 -5.45
CA LEU A 14 5.16 2.85 -4.14
C LEU A 14 6.64 2.40 -4.17
N LEU A 15 6.98 1.42 -5.01
CA LEU A 15 8.37 1.03 -5.25
C LEU A 15 9.08 1.98 -6.23
N THR A 16 8.36 2.63 -7.16
CA THR A 16 8.88 3.62 -8.12
C THR A 16 8.71 5.07 -7.67
N ALA A 17 7.84 5.38 -6.69
CA ALA A 17 7.80 6.70 -6.05
C ALA A 17 9.15 7.03 -5.39
N CYS A 18 9.90 6.00 -4.97
CA CYS A 18 11.32 6.16 -4.63
C CYS A 18 12.25 6.37 -5.83
N GLN A 19 11.79 6.28 -7.09
CA GLN A 19 12.63 6.40 -8.31
C GLN A 19 12.26 7.54 -9.24
N ALA A 20 11.13 8.23 -9.03
CA ALA A 20 10.74 9.38 -9.86
C ALA A 20 11.39 10.68 -9.37
N LYS A 21 12.38 11.13 -10.14
CA LYS A 21 13.03 12.43 -9.94
C LYS A 21 12.07 13.54 -10.41
N PRO A 22 11.69 14.53 -9.58
CA PRO A 22 11.00 15.71 -10.09
C PRO A 22 11.94 16.55 -10.96
N GLU A 23 11.47 17.03 -12.10
CA GLU A 23 12.18 18.05 -12.87
C GLU A 23 12.41 19.29 -11.99
N PRO A 24 13.59 19.93 -12.05
CA PRO A 24 13.87 21.10 -11.23
C PRO A 24 12.95 22.25 -11.62
N ALA A 25 12.12 22.69 -10.68
CA ALA A 25 11.34 23.91 -10.82
C ALA A 25 12.28 25.13 -10.86
N GLU A 26 12.07 26.05 -11.83
CA GLU A 26 12.78 27.31 -11.89
C GLU A 26 12.57 28.12 -10.59
N PRO A 27 13.61 28.75 -10.04
CA PRO A 27 13.49 29.50 -8.78
C PRO A 27 12.62 30.73 -8.96
N SER A 28 11.54 30.81 -8.21
CA SER A 28 10.73 32.03 -8.08
C SER A 28 11.54 33.15 -7.43
N PRO A 29 11.39 34.39 -7.85
CA PRO A 29 12.15 35.53 -7.31
C PRO A 29 11.78 35.80 -5.85
N VAL A 30 12.80 35.88 -5.00
CA VAL A 30 12.71 36.26 -3.59
C VAL A 30 12.35 37.72 -3.48
N PRO A 31 11.35 38.16 -2.67
CA PRO A 31 11.09 39.56 -2.37
C PRO A 31 12.21 40.15 -1.51
N PRO A 32 12.57 41.44 -1.68
CA PRO A 32 13.63 42.09 -0.92
C PRO A 32 13.22 42.29 0.55
N GLY A 33 14.08 41.81 1.46
CA GLY A 33 13.98 42.05 2.89
C GLY A 33 14.48 43.47 3.26
N PRO A 34 14.15 43.96 4.46
CA PRO A 34 14.47 45.33 4.87
C PRO A 34 15.98 45.53 5.11
N GLU A 35 16.47 46.67 4.67
CA GLU A 35 17.86 47.16 4.85
C GLU A 35 18.18 47.36 6.34
N GLU A 36 19.10 46.60 6.87
CA GLU A 36 19.81 46.93 8.13
C GLU A 36 21.14 47.58 7.81
N THR A 37 21.28 48.81 8.21
CA THR A 37 22.53 49.56 8.21
C THR A 37 23.47 49.05 9.31
N VAL A 38 24.58 48.47 8.92
CA VAL A 38 25.69 48.13 9.86
C VAL A 38 26.95 48.88 9.45
N SER A 39 27.43 49.65 10.42
CA SER A 39 28.67 50.43 10.36
C SER A 39 29.89 49.54 10.20
N GLN A 40 30.81 50.00 9.37
CA GLN A 40 32.15 49.41 9.16
C GLN A 40 33.04 49.63 10.38
N GLU A 41 33.59 48.55 10.96
CA GLU A 41 34.88 48.53 11.63
C GLU A 41 35.72 47.35 11.16
N LYS A 42 36.95 47.67 10.76
CA LYS A 42 37.95 46.78 10.22
C LYS A 42 38.92 46.37 11.33
N PRO A 43 39.23 45.09 11.50
CA PRO A 43 40.52 44.72 12.07
C PRO A 43 41.39 43.90 11.12
N GLU A 44 42.68 44.08 11.40
CA GLU A 44 43.85 43.76 10.65
C GLU A 44 44.15 42.26 10.47
N ALA A 45 45.01 42.01 9.47
CA ALA A 45 45.57 40.76 9.03
C ALA A 45 46.31 39.99 10.14
N ASN A 46 46.10 38.65 10.19
CA ASN A 46 47.08 37.75 10.79
C ASN A 46 47.32 36.54 9.89
N THR A 47 48.60 36.27 9.64
CA THR A 47 49.23 35.28 8.80
C THR A 47 48.94 33.84 9.21
N PRO A 48 48.95 32.86 8.29
CA PRO A 48 48.69 31.44 8.59
C PRO A 48 50.01 30.73 9.07
N PRO A 49 49.91 29.71 9.91
CA PRO A 49 51.02 28.82 10.16
C PRO A 49 51.08 27.65 9.16
N THR A 50 52.27 27.26 8.88
CA THR A 50 52.90 26.32 7.99
C THR A 50 52.46 24.86 8.20
N ASP A 51 52.20 24.19 7.10
CA ASP A 51 52.62 22.85 6.67
C ASP A 51 52.69 21.73 7.73
N ILE A 52 51.78 20.73 7.60
CA ILE A 52 51.97 19.37 8.10
C ILE A 52 51.58 18.38 7.01
N GLY A 53 52.54 17.52 6.70
CA GLY A 53 52.64 16.64 5.57
C GLY A 53 51.50 15.62 5.38
N THR A 54 51.25 15.34 4.15
CA THR A 54 50.44 14.24 3.59
C THR A 54 51.13 12.89 3.85
N PRO A 55 50.44 11.85 4.34
CA PRO A 55 50.97 10.49 4.24
C PRO A 55 50.73 9.91 2.86
N GLU A 56 51.80 9.38 2.26
CA GLU A 56 51.82 8.65 1.01
C GLU A 56 50.93 7.38 1.08
N GLN A 57 50.03 7.23 0.12
CA GLN A 57 49.34 5.98 -0.13
C GLN A 57 50.23 5.03 -0.91
N GLU A 58 50.60 3.92 -0.30
CA GLU A 58 51.19 2.78 -0.99
C GLU A 58 50.17 2.15 -1.95
N THR A 59 50.46 2.20 -3.24
CA THR A 59 49.74 1.47 -4.28
C THR A 59 50.26 0.06 -4.40
N LEU A 60 49.42 -0.94 -4.04
CA LEU A 60 49.65 -2.33 -4.40
C LEU A 60 49.25 -2.59 -5.86
N PRO A 61 50.02 -3.36 -6.65
CA PRO A 61 49.73 -3.62 -8.05
C PRO A 61 48.60 -4.64 -8.21
N MET A 62 47.57 -4.30 -9.00
CA MET A 62 46.54 -5.24 -9.46
C MET A 62 47.07 -6.07 -10.63
N GLU A 63 47.07 -7.39 -10.49
CA GLU A 63 47.21 -8.32 -11.61
C GLU A 63 45.93 -8.36 -12.46
N PRO A 64 46.03 -8.52 -13.81
CA PRO A 64 44.86 -8.60 -14.67
C PRO A 64 44.19 -9.98 -14.58
N LEU A 65 42.90 -10.03 -14.36
CA LEU A 65 42.07 -11.23 -14.49
C LEU A 65 41.83 -11.53 -15.98
N GLU A 66 42.14 -12.74 -16.40
CA GLU A 66 41.89 -13.27 -17.75
C GLU A 66 40.35 -13.43 -17.99
N PRO A 67 39.89 -13.29 -19.25
CA PRO A 67 38.46 -13.41 -19.57
C PRO A 67 37.98 -14.87 -19.54
N ALA A 68 36.89 -15.12 -18.87
CA ALA A 68 36.21 -16.41 -18.80
C ALA A 68 35.65 -16.83 -20.17
N GLU A 69 35.90 -18.08 -20.56
CA GLU A 69 35.46 -18.72 -21.79
C GLU A 69 33.91 -18.77 -21.88
N THR A 70 33.42 -18.42 -23.07
CA THR A 70 32.02 -18.54 -23.46
C THR A 70 31.64 -20.01 -23.68
N VAL A 71 30.79 -20.56 -22.79
CA VAL A 71 30.16 -21.85 -23.01
C VAL A 71 28.91 -21.63 -23.88
N SER A 72 28.95 -22.23 -25.08
CA SER A 72 27.86 -22.25 -26.06
C SER A 72 26.70 -23.11 -25.53
N ALA A 73 25.52 -22.55 -25.35
CA ALA A 73 24.32 -23.31 -24.98
C ALA A 73 23.70 -23.93 -26.23
N GLU A 74 23.63 -25.23 -26.27
CA GLU A 74 22.89 -26.03 -27.24
C GLU A 74 21.36 -25.87 -27.05
N LYS A 75 20.68 -25.74 -28.17
CA LYS A 75 19.23 -25.54 -28.30
C LYS A 75 18.52 -26.91 -28.21
N PRO A 76 17.57 -27.18 -27.31
CA PRO A 76 16.78 -28.41 -27.36
C PRO A 76 15.73 -28.34 -28.47
N GLY A 77 15.62 -29.44 -29.22
CA GLY A 77 14.63 -29.68 -30.26
C GLY A 77 13.22 -29.97 -29.69
N PRO A 78 12.19 -30.00 -30.56
CA PRO A 78 10.82 -30.06 -30.12
C PRO A 78 10.44 -31.46 -29.62
N GLU A 79 9.88 -31.52 -28.41
CA GLU A 79 9.25 -32.75 -27.86
C GLU A 79 7.78 -32.85 -28.34
N GLU A 80 7.43 -34.07 -28.70
CA GLU A 80 6.12 -34.49 -29.22
C GLU A 80 5.01 -34.39 -28.16
N GLU A 81 3.88 -33.81 -28.56
CA GLU A 81 2.61 -33.76 -27.79
C GLU A 81 2.05 -35.19 -27.57
N LYS A 82 2.07 -35.68 -26.34
CA LYS A 82 1.29 -36.85 -25.94
C LYS A 82 -0.08 -36.41 -25.43
N GLN A 83 -1.13 -36.75 -26.21
CA GLN A 83 -2.52 -36.63 -25.83
C GLN A 83 -2.83 -37.50 -24.59
N SER A 84 -3.41 -36.89 -23.55
CA SER A 84 -4.04 -37.57 -22.43
C SER A 84 -5.54 -37.78 -22.68
N PRO A 85 -6.14 -38.90 -22.24
CA PRO A 85 -7.50 -39.28 -22.60
C PRO A 85 -8.56 -38.47 -21.82
N ALA A 86 -9.69 -38.26 -22.50
CA ALA A 86 -10.87 -37.58 -21.99
C ALA A 86 -11.44 -38.28 -20.73
N VAL A 87 -11.70 -37.49 -19.70
CA VAL A 87 -12.45 -37.89 -18.51
C VAL A 87 -13.91 -37.56 -18.70
N GLU A 88 -14.76 -38.59 -18.68
CA GLU A 88 -16.23 -38.46 -18.72
C GLU A 88 -16.77 -37.73 -17.51
N LYS A 89 -17.71 -36.81 -17.79
CA LYS A 89 -18.45 -35.99 -16.83
C LYS A 89 -19.58 -36.83 -16.22
N PRO A 90 -19.74 -36.91 -14.89
CA PRO A 90 -20.87 -37.59 -14.27
C PRO A 90 -22.17 -36.78 -14.46
N GLU A 91 -23.24 -37.45 -14.84
CA GLU A 91 -24.61 -36.93 -14.92
C GLU A 91 -25.17 -36.61 -13.52
N GLN A 92 -25.80 -35.46 -13.39
CA GLN A 92 -26.56 -35.06 -12.20
C GLN A 92 -27.94 -35.75 -12.16
N PRO A 93 -28.41 -36.23 -11.00
CA PRO A 93 -29.76 -36.76 -10.88
C PRO A 93 -30.80 -35.63 -10.76
N LYS A 94 -31.89 -35.83 -11.49
CA LYS A 94 -33.09 -34.97 -11.56
C LYS A 94 -33.89 -35.07 -10.25
N PRO A 95 -34.35 -33.96 -9.64
CA PRO A 95 -35.18 -34.03 -8.43
C PRO A 95 -36.62 -34.45 -8.76
N GLU A 96 -37.12 -35.42 -8.00
CA GLU A 96 -38.53 -35.81 -7.98
C GLU A 96 -39.38 -34.79 -7.17
N GLN A 97 -40.57 -34.47 -7.68
CA GLN A 97 -41.59 -33.68 -7.00
C GLN A 97 -42.36 -34.53 -5.98
N PRO A 98 -42.62 -34.06 -4.78
CA PRO A 98 -43.69 -34.61 -3.95
C PRO A 98 -45.03 -33.88 -4.11
N ALA A 99 -46.08 -34.67 -4.05
CA ALA A 99 -47.44 -34.34 -4.30
C ALA A 99 -48.10 -33.47 -3.22
N ALA A 100 -49.14 -32.76 -3.65
CA ALA A 100 -49.97 -31.84 -2.90
C ALA A 100 -50.68 -32.43 -1.67
N GLY A 101 -50.68 -31.66 -0.55
CA GLY A 101 -51.58 -31.82 0.56
C GLY A 101 -52.16 -30.47 0.94
N ALA A 102 -53.48 -30.39 0.86
CA ALA A 102 -54.27 -29.19 1.15
C ALA A 102 -54.38 -28.91 2.67
N GLY A 103 -54.26 -27.64 3.07
CA GLY A 103 -54.55 -27.15 4.42
C GLY A 103 -54.82 -25.64 4.41
N GLU A 104 -55.99 -25.26 4.90
CA GLU A 104 -56.61 -23.95 4.86
C GLU A 104 -55.84 -22.82 5.55
N GLN A 105 -55.90 -21.63 4.92
CA GLN A 105 -55.47 -20.33 5.48
C GLN A 105 -56.55 -19.66 6.37
N PRO A 106 -56.14 -18.81 7.35
CA PRO A 106 -56.88 -17.60 7.65
C PRO A 106 -56.17 -16.34 7.17
N PRO A 107 -56.90 -15.23 6.88
CA PRO A 107 -56.40 -14.13 6.07
C PRO A 107 -55.53 -13.16 6.87
N ALA A 108 -54.35 -12.87 6.37
CA ALA A 108 -53.52 -11.74 6.79
C ALA A 108 -53.84 -10.50 5.95
N THR A 109 -54.09 -9.42 6.64
CA THR A 109 -54.36 -8.09 6.10
C THR A 109 -53.13 -7.54 5.36
N GLU A 110 -53.19 -7.48 4.06
CA GLU A 110 -52.20 -6.84 3.23
C GLU A 110 -52.32 -5.32 3.29
N THR A 111 -51.29 -4.66 3.80
CA THR A 111 -51.05 -3.24 3.54
C THR A 111 -50.58 -3.11 2.10
N PRO A 112 -51.13 -2.24 1.25
CA PRO A 112 -50.72 -2.12 -0.12
C PRO A 112 -49.30 -1.53 -0.18
N LYS A 113 -48.31 -2.33 -0.61
CA LYS A 113 -47.04 -1.81 -1.15
C LYS A 113 -47.37 -1.05 -2.43
N GLU A 114 -47.08 0.24 -2.42
CA GLU A 114 -47.12 1.08 -3.61
C GLU A 114 -46.18 0.46 -4.66
N PRO A 115 -46.65 0.19 -5.88
CA PRO A 115 -45.76 -0.37 -6.90
C PRO A 115 -44.73 0.68 -7.30
N ALA A 116 -43.44 0.38 -7.16
CA ALA A 116 -42.38 1.16 -7.75
C ALA A 116 -42.71 1.38 -9.22
N GLN A 117 -43.01 2.61 -9.62
CA GLN A 117 -43.22 2.99 -11.01
C GLN A 117 -41.93 2.72 -11.77
N LYS A 118 -41.98 1.71 -12.64
CA LYS A 118 -40.96 1.52 -13.65
C LYS A 118 -40.96 2.77 -14.54
N PRO A 119 -39.87 3.51 -14.71
CA PRO A 119 -39.86 4.64 -15.63
C PRO A 119 -40.11 4.09 -17.04
N ASP A 120 -41.09 4.64 -17.75
CA ASP A 120 -41.51 4.22 -19.10
C ASP A 120 -40.46 4.47 -20.19
N SER A 121 -39.31 5.11 -19.85
CA SER A 121 -38.18 5.38 -20.76
C SER A 121 -36.84 5.19 -20.06
N LEU A 122 -35.87 4.65 -20.80
CA LEU A 122 -34.48 4.57 -20.34
C LEU A 122 -33.89 5.97 -20.15
N PRO A 123 -32.96 6.19 -19.19
CA PRO A 123 -32.16 7.41 -19.14
C PRO A 123 -31.44 7.64 -20.48
N MET A 124 -31.50 8.90 -20.98
CA MET A 124 -30.96 9.27 -22.30
C MET A 124 -29.87 10.34 -22.11
N PRO A 125 -28.63 9.96 -21.69
CA PRO A 125 -27.54 10.90 -21.54
C PRO A 125 -27.08 11.45 -22.88
N THR A 126 -26.52 12.67 -22.86
CA THR A 126 -25.95 13.35 -24.03
C THR A 126 -24.42 13.47 -23.91
N THR A 127 -23.88 13.31 -22.70
CA THR A 127 -22.46 13.47 -22.39
C THR A 127 -21.94 12.34 -21.49
N GLN A 128 -20.65 12.09 -21.53
CA GLN A 128 -19.94 11.18 -20.60
C GLN A 128 -20.19 11.56 -19.13
N GLN A 129 -20.23 12.86 -18.81
CA GLN A 129 -20.48 13.34 -17.44
C GLN A 129 -21.86 12.93 -16.91
N GLU A 130 -22.88 12.96 -17.75
CA GLU A 130 -24.23 12.51 -17.39
C GLU A 130 -24.24 11.00 -17.12
N ILE A 131 -23.52 10.19 -17.91
CA ILE A 131 -23.35 8.76 -17.65
C ILE A 131 -22.64 8.54 -16.29
N THR A 132 -21.57 9.30 -16.01
CA THR A 132 -20.86 9.23 -14.72
C THR A 132 -21.83 9.50 -13.56
N GLY A 133 -22.72 10.48 -13.67
CA GLY A 133 -23.74 10.77 -12.66
C GLY A 133 -24.76 9.64 -12.49
N ILE A 134 -25.24 9.06 -13.59
CA ILE A 134 -26.18 7.92 -13.55
C ILE A 134 -25.52 6.69 -12.91
N LEU A 135 -24.29 6.37 -13.29
CA LEU A 135 -23.57 5.23 -12.72
C LEU A 135 -23.26 5.45 -11.23
N ARG A 136 -22.93 6.68 -10.81
CA ARG A 136 -22.76 7.00 -9.39
C ARG A 136 -24.01 6.68 -8.58
N GLU A 137 -25.20 7.15 -9.01
CA GLU A 137 -26.45 6.90 -8.32
C GLU A 137 -26.80 5.40 -8.33
N ALA A 138 -26.54 4.69 -9.42
CA ALA A 138 -26.72 3.25 -9.50
C ALA A 138 -25.83 2.49 -8.51
N ILE A 139 -24.56 2.88 -8.39
CA ILE A 139 -23.61 2.28 -7.46
C ILE A 139 -24.04 2.54 -6.00
N LEU A 140 -24.43 3.77 -5.67
CA LEU A 140 -24.96 4.11 -4.34
C LEU A 140 -26.18 3.25 -3.96
N GLN A 141 -27.04 2.93 -4.94
CA GLN A 141 -28.22 2.08 -4.75
C GLN A 141 -27.91 0.58 -4.92
N LYS A 142 -26.64 0.21 -5.19
CA LYS A 142 -26.17 -1.15 -5.43
C LYS A 142 -26.95 -1.87 -6.54
N GLN A 143 -27.28 -1.13 -7.61
CA GLN A 143 -27.93 -1.68 -8.79
C GLN A 143 -26.92 -2.49 -9.59
N GLU A 144 -27.21 -3.77 -9.81
CA GLU A 144 -26.33 -4.66 -10.61
C GLU A 144 -26.38 -4.34 -12.10
N THR A 145 -27.46 -3.74 -12.60
CA THR A 145 -27.63 -3.44 -14.02
C THR A 145 -28.10 -2.02 -14.24
N VAL A 146 -27.51 -1.34 -15.22
CA VAL A 146 -27.91 0.00 -15.68
C VAL A 146 -28.08 -0.02 -17.20
N GLN A 147 -29.26 0.36 -17.67
CA GLN A 147 -29.56 0.44 -19.11
C GLN A 147 -29.73 1.90 -19.51
N LEU A 148 -29.10 2.30 -20.60
CA LEU A 148 -29.14 3.66 -21.15
C LEU A 148 -29.54 3.66 -22.60
N ASP A 149 -30.27 4.70 -23.06
CA ASP A 149 -30.43 5.07 -24.45
C ASP A 149 -29.33 6.06 -24.81
N ILE A 150 -28.38 5.62 -25.64
CA ILE A 150 -27.21 6.41 -26.05
C ILE A 150 -27.37 7.08 -27.43
N SER A 151 -28.60 7.12 -27.96
CA SER A 151 -28.91 7.68 -29.29
C SER A 151 -28.57 9.16 -29.44
N GLN A 152 -28.52 9.89 -28.32
CA GLN A 152 -28.22 11.34 -28.28
C GLN A 152 -26.78 11.64 -27.77
N MET A 153 -25.96 10.60 -27.59
CA MET A 153 -24.59 10.77 -27.06
C MET A 153 -23.69 11.55 -28.02
N THR A 154 -22.93 12.48 -27.45
CA THR A 154 -21.80 13.13 -28.12
C THR A 154 -20.50 12.49 -27.61
N TRP A 155 -19.80 11.81 -28.49
CA TRP A 155 -18.56 11.10 -28.19
C TRP A 155 -17.36 12.04 -28.31
N VAL A 156 -16.44 11.97 -27.32
CA VAL A 156 -15.18 12.74 -27.32
C VAL A 156 -14.02 11.88 -27.85
N TYR A 157 -13.87 10.68 -27.30
CA TYR A 157 -12.80 9.74 -27.65
C TYR A 157 -13.33 8.47 -28.36
N GLY A 158 -14.64 8.41 -28.58
CA GLY A 158 -15.35 7.24 -29.12
C GLY A 158 -16.10 6.46 -28.05
N ALA A 159 -17.15 5.75 -28.48
CA ALA A 159 -18.10 5.13 -27.57
C ALA A 159 -17.45 4.20 -26.53
N ASP A 160 -16.58 3.28 -26.94
CA ASP A 160 -15.94 2.30 -26.04
C ASP A 160 -15.15 2.99 -24.92
N LEU A 161 -14.36 4.02 -25.28
CA LEU A 161 -13.49 4.71 -24.33
C LEU A 161 -14.28 5.64 -23.39
N ASP A 162 -15.24 6.39 -23.95
CA ASP A 162 -16.04 7.33 -23.16
C ASP A 162 -16.95 6.60 -22.15
N LEU A 163 -17.51 5.44 -22.54
CA LEU A 163 -18.33 4.61 -21.69
C LEU A 163 -17.52 3.98 -20.54
N ARG A 164 -16.32 3.49 -20.85
CA ARG A 164 -15.39 2.95 -19.86
C ARG A 164 -14.91 4.03 -18.90
N ASN A 165 -14.53 5.18 -19.43
CA ASN A 165 -14.09 6.33 -18.63
C ASN A 165 -15.19 6.85 -17.72
N ALA A 166 -16.45 6.80 -18.12
CA ALA A 166 -17.57 7.21 -17.27
C ALA A 166 -17.61 6.43 -15.95
N TYR A 167 -17.39 5.09 -16.00
CA TYR A 167 -17.30 4.26 -14.80
C TYR A 167 -16.06 4.57 -13.96
N PHE A 168 -14.87 4.63 -14.55
CA PHE A 168 -13.65 4.96 -13.81
C PHE A 168 -13.69 6.36 -13.21
N ASN A 169 -14.34 7.31 -13.86
CA ASN A 169 -14.55 8.65 -13.30
C ASN A 169 -15.38 8.62 -12.02
N VAL A 170 -16.36 7.70 -11.89
CA VAL A 170 -17.07 7.52 -10.62
C VAL A 170 -16.07 7.12 -9.52
N LEU A 171 -15.30 6.07 -9.72
CA LEU A 171 -14.38 5.55 -8.69
C LEU A 171 -13.25 6.52 -8.35
N ASN A 172 -12.83 7.38 -9.31
CA ASN A 172 -11.81 8.38 -9.08
C ASN A 172 -12.34 9.62 -8.33
N GLN A 173 -13.59 10.04 -8.62
CA GLN A 173 -14.21 11.20 -7.98
C GLN A 173 -14.82 10.88 -6.62
N TRP A 174 -15.24 9.64 -6.40
CA TRP A 174 -15.84 9.12 -5.16
C TRP A 174 -15.16 7.83 -4.73
N PRO A 175 -13.97 7.92 -4.09
CA PRO A 175 -13.19 6.74 -3.71
C PRO A 175 -13.93 5.76 -2.80
N GLU A 176 -14.90 6.25 -2.02
CA GLU A 176 -15.78 5.45 -1.17
C GLU A 176 -16.65 4.45 -1.96
N LEU A 177 -16.77 4.62 -3.28
CA LEU A 177 -17.54 3.72 -4.17
C LEU A 177 -16.68 2.61 -4.81
N LYS A 178 -15.40 2.50 -4.46
CA LYS A 178 -14.49 1.49 -5.01
C LYS A 178 -14.87 0.05 -4.71
N TYR A 179 -15.83 -0.16 -3.81
CA TYR A 179 -16.45 -1.46 -3.60
C TYR A 179 -17.23 -1.99 -4.84
N ALA A 180 -17.60 -1.11 -5.78
CA ALA A 180 -17.99 -1.51 -7.13
C ALA A 180 -16.71 -1.82 -7.91
N TYR A 181 -16.22 -3.05 -7.81
CA TYR A 181 -14.84 -3.39 -8.18
C TYR A 181 -14.64 -3.69 -9.68
N ASP A 182 -15.70 -4.04 -10.39
CA ASP A 182 -15.62 -4.36 -11.82
C ASP A 182 -16.91 -3.97 -12.55
N VAL A 183 -16.80 -3.79 -13.86
CA VAL A 183 -17.91 -3.47 -14.75
C VAL A 183 -17.76 -4.20 -16.06
N GLN A 184 -18.86 -4.79 -16.54
CA GLN A 184 -19.01 -5.25 -17.91
C GLN A 184 -20.02 -4.34 -18.61
N PHE A 185 -19.81 -4.10 -19.89
CA PHE A 185 -20.77 -3.34 -20.67
C PHE A 185 -20.90 -3.94 -22.07
N SER A 186 -22.13 -3.87 -22.60
CA SER A 186 -22.44 -4.25 -23.96
C SER A 186 -23.24 -3.14 -24.66
N GLN A 187 -22.87 -2.86 -25.89
CA GLN A 187 -23.52 -1.86 -26.72
C GLN A 187 -24.25 -2.52 -27.88
N THR A 188 -25.50 -2.17 -28.09
CA THR A 188 -26.29 -2.55 -29.24
C THR A 188 -26.96 -1.31 -29.82
N ASP A 189 -26.65 -0.93 -31.06
CA ASP A 189 -27.18 0.24 -31.75
C ASP A 189 -27.23 1.52 -30.90
N GLN A 190 -28.38 1.81 -30.28
CA GLN A 190 -28.65 2.98 -29.50
C GLN A 190 -28.78 2.69 -28.00
N LYS A 191 -28.47 1.47 -27.54
CA LYS A 191 -28.58 1.06 -26.15
C LYS A 191 -27.25 0.64 -25.58
N MET A 192 -27.07 0.96 -24.32
CA MET A 192 -25.95 0.54 -23.50
C MET A 192 -26.46 -0.19 -22.27
N ASP A 193 -25.92 -1.37 -22.00
CA ASP A 193 -26.16 -2.14 -20.78
C ASP A 193 -24.85 -2.21 -19.98
N TYR A 194 -24.87 -1.72 -18.74
CA TYR A 194 -23.81 -1.94 -17.75
C TYR A 194 -24.22 -3.05 -16.80
N THR A 195 -23.27 -3.94 -16.47
CA THR A 195 -23.36 -4.87 -15.34
C THR A 195 -22.27 -4.51 -14.37
N ILE A 196 -22.62 -4.13 -13.15
CA ILE A 196 -21.71 -3.67 -12.10
C ILE A 196 -21.54 -4.79 -11.09
N PHE A 197 -20.29 -5.06 -10.71
CA PHE A 197 -19.94 -6.08 -9.73
C PHE A 197 -19.51 -5.41 -8.41
N TYR A 198 -20.05 -5.91 -7.31
CA TYR A 198 -19.82 -5.38 -5.98
C TYR A 198 -19.03 -6.34 -5.13
N MET A 199 -18.12 -5.82 -4.30
CA MET A 199 -17.46 -6.64 -3.29
C MET A 199 -18.48 -7.26 -2.33
N PRO A 200 -18.32 -8.52 -1.92
CA PRO A 200 -19.30 -9.26 -1.11
C PRO A 200 -19.77 -8.52 0.14
N TYR A 201 -18.88 -7.81 0.82
CA TYR A 201 -19.17 -7.12 2.07
C TYR A 201 -20.17 -5.94 1.92
N GLN A 202 -20.39 -5.50 0.70
CA GLN A 202 -21.38 -4.46 0.38
C GLN A 202 -22.71 -5.04 -0.14
N THR A 203 -22.86 -6.36 -0.07
CA THR A 203 -24.05 -7.11 -0.52
C THR A 203 -24.55 -8.02 0.60
N ASP A 204 -25.56 -8.84 0.32
CA ASP A 204 -26.07 -9.85 1.26
C ASP A 204 -25.27 -11.17 1.24
N ALA A 205 -24.08 -11.19 0.62
CA ALA A 205 -23.30 -12.43 0.41
C ALA A 205 -22.97 -13.15 1.73
N TYR A 206 -22.78 -12.41 2.82
CA TYR A 206 -22.46 -12.97 4.13
C TYR A 206 -23.65 -13.06 5.09
N ALA A 207 -24.90 -12.86 4.62
CA ALA A 207 -26.10 -12.92 5.45
C ALA A 207 -26.34 -14.29 6.12
N GLN A 208 -25.76 -15.36 5.58
CA GLN A 208 -25.83 -16.73 6.11
C GLN A 208 -24.53 -17.18 6.82
N GLY A 209 -23.59 -16.28 7.00
CA GLY A 209 -22.25 -16.52 7.55
C GLY A 209 -21.14 -16.37 6.52
N ILE A 210 -19.92 -16.27 7.00
CA ILE A 210 -18.72 -16.15 6.14
C ILE A 210 -18.33 -17.51 5.53
N PRO A 211 -17.60 -17.55 4.41
CA PRO A 211 -17.10 -18.78 3.80
C PRO A 211 -16.21 -19.58 4.76
N GLU A 212 -16.26 -20.91 4.68
CA GLU A 212 -15.40 -21.79 5.47
C GLU A 212 -13.91 -21.53 5.12
N GLY A 213 -13.09 -21.39 6.16
CA GLY A 213 -11.66 -21.11 6.02
C GLY A 213 -11.29 -19.64 5.76
N ALA A 214 -12.28 -18.77 5.59
CA ALA A 214 -12.03 -17.33 5.50
C ALA A 214 -11.80 -16.72 6.89
N VAL A 215 -10.83 -15.80 6.99
CA VAL A 215 -10.61 -14.99 8.19
C VAL A 215 -11.53 -13.77 8.14
N GLU A 216 -12.25 -13.52 9.23
CA GLU A 216 -13.14 -12.37 9.34
C GLU A 216 -12.33 -11.07 9.51
N ILE A 217 -12.69 -10.03 8.75
CA ILE A 217 -12.09 -8.69 8.80
C ILE A 217 -13.18 -7.69 9.23
N ARG A 218 -13.06 -7.15 10.43
CA ARG A 218 -13.95 -6.13 11.00
C ARG A 218 -13.29 -4.77 11.14
N THR A 219 -11.95 -4.76 11.25
CA THR A 219 -11.14 -3.56 11.42
C THR A 219 -9.95 -3.58 10.46
N LEU A 220 -9.29 -2.44 10.28
CA LEU A 220 -8.01 -2.39 9.56
C LEU A 220 -6.91 -3.17 10.30
N LYS A 221 -7.00 -3.28 11.62
CA LYS A 221 -6.07 -4.05 12.46
C LYS A 221 -6.14 -5.56 12.17
N ASP A 222 -7.33 -6.07 11.83
CA ASP A 222 -7.48 -7.48 11.44
C ASP A 222 -6.66 -7.79 10.17
N ILE A 223 -6.59 -6.86 9.22
CA ILE A 223 -5.74 -6.98 8.03
C ILE A 223 -4.27 -7.17 8.41
N LEU A 224 -3.78 -6.39 9.38
CA LEU A 224 -2.39 -6.50 9.84
C LEU A 224 -2.12 -7.87 10.48
N THR A 225 -3.05 -8.34 11.32
CA THR A 225 -2.95 -9.66 11.95
C THR A 225 -2.90 -10.78 10.89
N VAL A 226 -3.70 -10.67 9.83
CA VAL A 226 -3.67 -11.64 8.73
C VAL A 226 -2.35 -11.54 7.97
N THR A 227 -1.88 -10.35 7.62
CA THR A 227 -0.60 -10.20 6.90
C THR A 227 0.58 -10.72 7.69
N ASP A 228 0.61 -10.53 9.01
CA ASP A 228 1.65 -11.08 9.87
C ASP A 228 1.67 -12.62 9.86
N SER A 229 0.51 -13.27 9.73
CA SER A 229 0.41 -14.72 9.61
C SER A 229 0.92 -15.28 8.27
N LEU A 230 1.13 -14.42 7.27
CA LEU A 230 1.58 -14.80 5.92
C LEU A 230 3.09 -14.63 5.70
N LEU A 231 3.82 -14.20 6.73
CA LEU A 231 5.28 -13.97 6.66
C LEU A 231 6.11 -15.25 6.58
N ASP A 232 5.48 -16.41 6.69
CA ASP A 232 6.09 -17.74 6.53
C ASP A 232 6.31 -18.17 5.06
N GLY A 233 5.90 -17.32 4.10
CA GLY A 233 5.96 -17.62 2.68
C GLY A 233 4.64 -18.15 2.09
N THR A 234 3.54 -18.13 2.84
CA THR A 234 2.20 -18.42 2.32
C THR A 234 1.81 -17.39 1.24
N SER A 235 1.29 -17.88 0.10
CA SER A 235 1.03 -17.03 -1.08
C SER A 235 -0.31 -16.29 -1.04
N SER A 236 -1.28 -16.75 -0.23
CA SER A 236 -2.57 -16.10 -0.10
C SER A 236 -3.37 -16.57 1.11
N GLN A 237 -4.36 -15.76 1.52
CA GLN A 237 -5.33 -16.08 2.56
C GLN A 237 -6.71 -15.61 2.17
N SER A 238 -7.70 -16.49 2.21
CA SER A 238 -9.11 -16.13 2.07
C SER A 238 -9.58 -15.30 3.25
N ILE A 239 -10.28 -14.22 2.97
CA ILE A 239 -10.83 -13.32 3.98
C ILE A 239 -12.31 -13.03 3.71
N ALA A 240 -13.03 -12.61 4.75
CA ALA A 240 -14.38 -12.09 4.64
C ALA A 240 -14.46 -10.75 5.40
N ILE A 241 -14.55 -9.65 4.66
CA ILE A 241 -14.78 -8.33 5.24
C ILE A 241 -16.25 -8.29 5.67
N THR A 242 -16.55 -8.06 6.96
CA THR A 242 -17.92 -8.04 7.49
C THR A 242 -18.37 -6.66 7.99
N ASN A 243 -17.44 -5.69 8.00
CA ASN A 243 -17.77 -4.29 8.32
C ASN A 243 -17.93 -3.48 7.02
N ALA A 244 -19.17 -3.04 6.76
CA ALA A 244 -19.53 -2.28 5.55
C ALA A 244 -18.95 -0.85 5.51
N ASP A 245 -18.48 -0.33 6.63
CA ASP A 245 -17.90 1.02 6.71
C ASP A 245 -16.42 1.07 6.29
N LEU A 246 -15.76 -0.10 6.17
CA LEU A 246 -14.37 -0.16 5.72
C LEU A 246 -14.22 0.28 4.27
N GLN A 247 -13.31 1.21 4.06
CA GLN A 247 -13.01 1.75 2.73
C GLN A 247 -11.93 0.91 2.03
N VAL A 248 -12.11 0.65 0.74
CA VAL A 248 -11.16 -0.14 -0.06
C VAL A 248 -9.75 0.47 -0.04
N ASP A 249 -9.65 1.80 -0.11
CA ASP A 249 -8.37 2.50 -0.06
C ASP A 249 -7.67 2.31 1.28
N ASP A 250 -8.41 2.34 2.39
CA ASP A 250 -7.86 2.10 3.72
C ASP A 250 -7.41 0.64 3.89
N LEU A 251 -8.19 -0.33 3.38
CA LEU A 251 -7.82 -1.75 3.37
C LEU A 251 -6.52 -1.98 2.57
N GLN A 252 -6.41 -1.39 1.37
CA GLN A 252 -5.20 -1.48 0.55
C GLN A 252 -4.00 -0.81 1.21
N ARG A 253 -4.20 0.32 1.89
CA ARG A 253 -3.14 1.00 2.65
C ARG A 253 -2.70 0.21 3.88
N ALA A 254 -3.62 -0.42 4.60
CA ALA A 254 -3.30 -1.29 5.73
C ALA A 254 -2.38 -2.45 5.29
N LEU A 255 -2.64 -3.06 4.13
CA LEU A 255 -1.79 -4.12 3.57
C LEU A 255 -0.33 -3.69 3.33
N LEU A 256 -0.05 -2.40 3.13
CA LEU A 256 1.32 -1.89 2.96
C LEU A 256 2.13 -1.90 4.26
N HIS A 257 1.47 -2.03 5.41
CA HIS A 257 2.13 -2.14 6.72
C HIS A 257 2.49 -3.59 7.10
N GLY A 258 2.05 -4.57 6.29
CA GLY A 258 2.50 -5.95 6.39
C GLY A 258 3.83 -6.19 5.67
N GLY A 259 4.47 -7.34 5.95
CA GLY A 259 5.57 -7.86 5.13
C GLY A 259 6.95 -7.24 5.34
N TYR A 260 7.12 -6.30 6.22
CA TYR A 260 8.43 -5.72 6.64
C TYR A 260 9.33 -5.25 5.47
N GLY A 261 8.73 -4.85 4.33
CA GLY A 261 9.44 -4.49 3.10
C GLY A 261 9.91 -5.67 2.26
N PHE A 262 9.75 -6.92 2.72
CA PHE A 262 10.13 -8.13 2.00
C PHE A 262 8.96 -8.79 1.27
N PHE A 263 7.73 -8.51 1.65
CA PHE A 263 6.52 -8.98 0.99
C PHE A 263 5.69 -7.83 0.44
N VAL A 264 4.91 -8.11 -0.57
CA VAL A 264 3.88 -7.22 -1.11
C VAL A 264 2.54 -7.93 -0.94
N CYS A 265 1.69 -7.37 -0.08
CA CYS A 265 0.35 -7.85 0.16
C CYS A 265 -0.66 -7.01 -0.61
N THR A 266 -1.62 -7.63 -1.30
CA THR A 266 -2.67 -6.96 -2.07
C THR A 266 -4.00 -7.68 -1.91
N LEU A 267 -5.11 -6.93 -1.98
CA LEU A 267 -6.44 -7.54 -2.14
C LEU A 267 -6.61 -8.03 -3.58
N ASN A 268 -7.26 -9.18 -3.76
CA ASN A 268 -7.77 -9.57 -5.05
C ASN A 268 -8.92 -8.63 -5.49
N GLY A 269 -9.39 -8.78 -6.75
CA GLY A 269 -10.33 -7.82 -7.34
C GLY A 269 -11.63 -7.66 -6.58
N ASP A 270 -12.19 -8.73 -6.01
CA ASP A 270 -13.47 -8.72 -5.27
C ASP A 270 -13.33 -8.58 -3.75
N GLY A 271 -12.12 -8.46 -3.22
CA GLY A 271 -11.87 -8.25 -1.80
C GLY A 271 -12.06 -9.49 -0.93
N THR A 272 -11.99 -10.71 -1.50
CA THR A 272 -12.20 -11.98 -0.78
C THR A 272 -10.92 -12.71 -0.43
N GLU A 273 -9.77 -12.22 -0.89
CA GLU A 273 -8.47 -12.87 -0.69
C GLU A 273 -7.35 -11.82 -0.59
N ILE A 274 -6.44 -12.01 0.35
CA ILE A 274 -5.15 -11.33 0.38
C ILE A 274 -4.16 -12.19 -0.42
N LEU A 275 -3.55 -11.57 -1.42
CA LEU A 275 -2.50 -12.16 -2.25
C LEU A 275 -1.14 -11.66 -1.79
N VAL A 276 -0.16 -12.56 -1.73
CA VAL A 276 1.20 -12.25 -1.29
C VAL A 276 2.20 -12.54 -2.40
N ALA A 277 3.08 -11.58 -2.64
CA ALA A 277 4.18 -11.70 -3.59
C ALA A 277 5.50 -11.31 -2.90
N PRO A 278 6.65 -11.81 -3.38
CA PRO A 278 7.94 -11.34 -2.90
C PRO A 278 8.13 -9.86 -3.26
N GLY A 279 8.71 -9.09 -2.31
CA GLY A 279 9.01 -7.67 -2.47
C GLY A 279 10.34 -7.42 -3.19
N ILE A 280 11.41 -7.36 -2.40
CA ILE A 280 12.77 -7.15 -2.96
C ILE A 280 13.47 -8.46 -3.33
N GLU A 281 13.04 -9.58 -2.75
CA GLU A 281 13.58 -10.92 -2.98
C GLU A 281 12.97 -11.55 -4.24
N LYS A 282 13.48 -12.72 -4.63
CA LYS A 282 13.02 -13.41 -5.85
C LYS A 282 11.86 -14.36 -5.60
N THR A 283 11.77 -14.91 -4.40
CA THR A 283 10.78 -15.90 -4.01
C THR A 283 10.14 -15.56 -2.67
N LEU A 284 9.00 -16.14 -2.37
CA LEU A 284 8.36 -16.03 -1.05
C LEU A 284 9.20 -16.67 0.03
N GLU A 285 9.89 -17.78 -0.27
CA GLU A 285 10.79 -18.46 0.66
C GLU A 285 12.00 -17.57 1.02
N ASP A 286 12.62 -16.91 0.03
CA ASP A 286 13.71 -15.94 0.27
C ASP A 286 13.21 -14.76 1.12
N SER A 287 12.00 -14.27 0.85
CA SER A 287 11.37 -13.18 1.62
C SER A 287 11.13 -13.59 3.08
N ALA A 288 10.61 -14.80 3.31
CA ALA A 288 10.39 -15.34 4.65
C ALA A 288 11.71 -15.50 5.42
N ALA A 289 12.75 -16.01 4.77
CA ALA A 289 14.09 -16.12 5.36
C ALA A 289 14.70 -14.75 5.70
N ALA A 290 14.44 -13.73 4.87
CA ALA A 290 14.91 -12.37 5.14
C ALA A 290 14.18 -11.73 6.32
N VAL A 291 12.86 -11.93 6.46
CA VAL A 291 12.09 -11.50 7.63
C VAL A 291 12.60 -12.16 8.89
N GLU A 292 12.79 -13.48 8.88
CA GLU A 292 13.31 -14.23 10.03
C GLU A 292 14.70 -13.76 10.45
N THR A 293 15.59 -13.55 9.46
CA THR A 293 16.94 -13.00 9.72
C THR A 293 16.85 -11.62 10.36
N THR A 294 15.96 -10.76 9.85
CA THR A 294 15.78 -9.40 10.34
C THR A 294 15.25 -9.40 11.77
N ARG A 295 14.28 -10.29 12.06
CA ARG A 295 13.70 -10.44 13.40
C ARG A 295 14.73 -10.92 14.40
N GLN A 296 15.54 -11.94 14.07
CA GLN A 296 16.59 -12.44 14.93
C GLN A 296 17.63 -11.35 15.25
N MET A 297 18.03 -10.56 14.27
CA MET A 297 18.96 -9.43 14.50
C MET A 297 18.34 -8.38 15.42
N ALA A 298 17.05 -8.07 15.25
CA ALA A 298 16.35 -7.14 16.14
C ALA A 298 16.26 -7.70 17.58
N GLU A 299 15.99 -9.00 17.74
CA GLU A 299 15.98 -9.68 19.06
C GLU A 299 17.34 -9.57 19.75
N ASP A 300 18.42 -9.85 19.02
CA ASP A 300 19.78 -9.77 19.57
C ASP A 300 20.13 -8.33 20.01
N LEU A 301 19.84 -7.32 19.17
CA LEU A 301 20.07 -5.93 19.48
C LEU A 301 19.21 -5.43 20.66
N VAL A 302 17.92 -5.75 20.67
CA VAL A 302 17.01 -5.36 21.75
C VAL A 302 17.44 -5.98 23.08
N ALA A 303 17.93 -7.23 23.09
CA ALA A 303 18.45 -7.87 24.29
C ALA A 303 19.68 -7.14 24.88
N GLU A 304 20.45 -6.44 24.06
CA GLU A 304 21.58 -5.61 24.53
C GLU A 304 21.14 -4.23 25.01
N LEU A 305 20.06 -3.67 24.44
CA LEU A 305 19.64 -2.28 24.65
C LEU A 305 18.58 -2.12 25.73
N VAL A 306 17.73 -3.13 25.91
CA VAL A 306 16.50 -3.03 26.71
C VAL A 306 16.57 -3.97 27.92
N THR A 307 16.25 -3.43 29.10
CA THR A 307 16.14 -4.21 30.34
C THR A 307 14.66 -4.39 30.73
N PRO A 308 14.32 -5.47 31.49
CA PRO A 308 12.92 -5.77 31.86
C PRO A 308 12.20 -4.71 32.70
N ASP A 309 12.94 -3.80 33.33
CA ASP A 309 12.42 -2.72 34.18
C ASP A 309 12.18 -1.40 33.42
N MET A 310 12.54 -1.35 32.12
CA MET A 310 12.26 -0.18 31.27
C MET A 310 10.77 -0.05 30.98
N THR A 311 10.27 1.18 31.08
CA THR A 311 8.96 1.58 30.58
C THR A 311 8.96 1.54 29.04
N ASP A 312 7.79 1.42 28.40
CA ASP A 312 7.71 1.40 26.94
C ASP A 312 8.33 2.65 26.29
N ARG A 313 8.14 3.82 26.89
CA ARG A 313 8.82 5.05 26.46
C ARG A 313 10.35 4.91 26.48
N GLN A 314 10.92 4.32 27.52
CA GLN A 314 12.37 4.10 27.63
C GLN A 314 12.88 3.09 26.61
N LYS A 315 12.08 2.04 26.32
CA LYS A 315 12.39 1.08 25.26
C LYS A 315 12.42 1.77 23.89
N VAL A 316 11.39 2.58 23.58
CA VAL A 316 11.35 3.37 22.33
C VAL A 316 12.56 4.29 22.23
N GLU A 317 12.92 4.98 23.32
CA GLU A 317 14.09 5.88 23.35
C GLU A 317 15.39 5.14 23.08
N ALA A 318 15.61 3.99 23.72
CA ALA A 318 16.82 3.19 23.55
C ALA A 318 16.98 2.69 22.12
N VAL A 319 15.91 2.14 21.54
CA VAL A 319 15.88 1.66 20.14
C VAL A 319 16.07 2.82 19.16
N TYR A 320 15.35 3.92 19.36
CA TYR A 320 15.44 5.10 18.52
C TYR A 320 16.86 5.68 18.50
N GLN A 321 17.47 5.83 19.68
CA GLN A 321 18.83 6.33 19.81
C GLN A 321 19.83 5.41 19.11
N TRP A 322 19.70 4.07 19.28
CA TRP A 322 20.58 3.14 18.60
C TRP A 322 20.52 3.32 17.06
N ILE A 323 19.31 3.45 16.49
CA ILE A 323 19.12 3.63 15.05
C ILE A 323 19.76 4.95 14.59
N THR A 324 19.51 6.05 15.31
CA THR A 324 20.02 7.38 14.92
C THR A 324 21.54 7.49 15.02
N ASP A 325 22.16 6.73 15.93
CA ASP A 325 23.60 6.75 16.17
C ASP A 325 24.38 5.77 15.27
N ASN A 326 23.74 4.67 14.83
CA ASN A 326 24.44 3.58 14.17
C ASN A 326 24.07 3.38 12.69
N VAL A 327 23.03 4.02 12.18
CA VAL A 327 22.61 3.86 10.78
C VAL A 327 22.95 5.11 9.99
N GLU A 328 23.73 4.94 8.92
CA GLU A 328 24.06 6.00 7.98
C GLU A 328 23.01 6.07 6.84
N TYR A 329 22.76 7.29 6.33
CA TYR A 329 21.85 7.43 5.20
C TYR A 329 22.53 6.98 3.90
N ASP A 330 21.82 6.19 3.09
CA ASP A 330 22.31 5.74 1.78
C ASP A 330 22.19 6.86 0.73
N TRP A 331 23.21 7.71 0.66
CA TRP A 331 23.25 8.84 -0.27
C TRP A 331 23.25 8.44 -1.74
N ARG A 332 23.48 7.15 -2.06
CA ARG A 332 23.33 6.64 -3.43
C ARG A 332 21.92 6.85 -3.96
N TYR A 333 20.91 6.89 -3.08
CA TYR A 333 19.52 7.24 -3.44
C TYR A 333 19.45 8.53 -4.29
N TYR A 334 20.23 9.54 -3.97
CA TYR A 334 20.25 10.83 -4.69
C TYR A 334 21.37 10.94 -5.74
N GLN A 335 22.50 10.29 -5.50
CA GLN A 335 23.70 10.51 -6.29
C GLN A 335 23.87 9.49 -7.42
N ALA A 336 23.47 8.23 -7.19
CA ALA A 336 23.59 7.12 -8.12
C ALA A 336 22.57 6.01 -7.78
N PRO A 337 21.25 6.29 -7.94
CA PRO A 337 20.17 5.41 -7.45
C PRO A 337 20.24 4.00 -8.06
N GLU A 338 20.79 3.84 -9.26
CA GLU A 338 20.99 2.55 -9.91
C GLU A 338 22.03 1.66 -9.19
N THR A 339 22.89 2.25 -8.35
CA THR A 339 23.90 1.53 -7.55
C THR A 339 23.44 1.22 -6.12
N MET A 340 22.30 1.80 -5.69
CA MET A 340 21.76 1.57 -4.37
C MET A 340 21.20 0.15 -4.26
N PRO A 341 21.65 -0.67 -3.31
CA PRO A 341 21.07 -1.99 -3.08
C PRO A 341 19.61 -1.85 -2.60
N LYS A 342 18.72 -2.68 -3.12
CA LYS A 342 17.31 -2.69 -2.67
C LYS A 342 17.18 -2.93 -1.17
N ILE A 343 18.11 -3.66 -0.56
CA ILE A 343 18.12 -3.92 0.87
C ILE A 343 18.15 -2.64 1.72
N SER A 344 18.68 -1.52 1.21
CA SER A 344 18.70 -0.22 1.89
C SER A 344 17.29 0.35 2.12
N THR A 345 16.25 -0.21 1.49
CA THR A 345 14.84 0.13 1.73
C THR A 345 14.18 -0.65 2.88
N THR A 346 14.89 -1.61 3.49
CA THR A 346 14.37 -2.55 4.48
C THR A 346 15.07 -2.42 5.83
N ALA A 347 14.48 -2.98 6.86
CA ALA A 347 15.10 -3.05 8.19
C ALA A 347 16.46 -3.76 8.16
N LEU A 348 16.64 -4.78 7.32
CA LEU A 348 17.89 -5.53 7.26
C LEU A 348 19.07 -4.68 6.74
N GLY A 349 18.84 -3.72 5.84
CA GLY A 349 19.85 -2.74 5.46
C GLY A 349 20.30 -1.88 6.64
N ALA A 350 19.35 -1.44 7.47
CA ALA A 350 19.65 -0.66 8.67
C ALA A 350 20.33 -1.49 9.76
N LEU A 351 19.81 -2.69 10.08
CA LEU A 351 20.28 -3.47 11.22
C LEU A 351 21.59 -4.23 10.93
N ARG A 352 21.77 -4.73 9.70
CA ARG A 352 22.94 -5.53 9.32
C ARG A 352 24.03 -4.68 8.68
N ASP A 353 23.64 -3.85 7.69
CA ASP A 353 24.61 -3.12 6.88
C ASP A 353 24.87 -1.71 7.42
N HIS A 354 24.09 -1.28 8.42
CA HIS A 354 24.14 0.06 9.01
C HIS A 354 23.97 1.19 7.98
N VAL A 355 23.34 0.90 6.83
CA VAL A 355 23.10 1.85 5.74
C VAL A 355 21.69 1.67 5.20
N ALA A 356 20.88 2.74 5.23
CA ALA A 356 19.50 2.69 4.79
C ALA A 356 19.01 4.03 4.26
N ILE A 357 17.90 4.01 3.51
CA ILE A 357 17.07 5.21 3.27
C ILE A 357 15.93 5.28 4.28
N CYS A 358 15.11 6.31 4.23
CA CYS A 358 14.00 6.55 5.17
C CYS A 358 13.10 5.32 5.40
N GLY A 359 12.79 4.56 4.36
CA GLY A 359 12.05 3.31 4.48
C GLY A 359 12.75 2.27 5.38
N GLY A 360 14.07 2.10 5.20
CA GLY A 360 14.85 1.16 6.01
C GLY A 360 14.96 1.59 7.47
N TYR A 361 15.11 2.89 7.75
CA TYR A 361 15.03 3.45 9.11
C TYR A 361 13.68 3.15 9.77
N SER A 362 12.58 3.41 9.05
CA SER A 362 11.23 3.18 9.55
C SER A 362 10.96 1.70 9.82
N TRP A 363 11.37 0.81 8.93
CA TRP A 363 11.20 -0.63 9.14
C TRP A 363 12.08 -1.14 10.27
N ALA A 364 13.30 -0.61 10.46
CA ALA A 364 14.16 -0.99 11.58
C ALA A 364 13.52 -0.61 12.92
N LEU A 365 13.00 0.63 13.03
CA LEU A 365 12.30 1.06 14.23
C LEU A 365 11.07 0.18 14.51
N LYS A 366 10.24 -0.08 13.49
CA LYS A 366 9.09 -0.98 13.60
C LYS A 366 9.50 -2.36 14.11
N THR A 367 10.48 -3.01 13.45
CA THR A 367 10.90 -4.38 13.80
C THR A 367 11.44 -4.48 15.22
N MET A 368 12.27 -3.53 15.65
CA MET A 368 12.81 -3.54 17.02
C MET A 368 11.73 -3.23 18.06
N LEU A 369 10.77 -2.36 17.76
CA LEU A 369 9.64 -2.07 18.64
C LEU A 369 8.68 -3.26 18.78
N ASP A 370 8.47 -4.05 17.73
CA ASP A 370 7.71 -5.30 17.80
C ASP A 370 8.34 -6.27 18.81
N VAL A 371 9.67 -6.42 18.78
CA VAL A 371 10.40 -7.22 19.76
C VAL A 371 10.22 -6.67 21.20
N CYS A 372 10.14 -5.34 21.34
CA CYS A 372 9.86 -4.69 22.62
C CYS A 372 8.41 -4.83 23.10
N GLY A 373 7.50 -5.32 22.25
CA GLY A 373 6.06 -5.34 22.51
C GLY A 373 5.40 -3.95 22.44
N VAL A 374 6.00 -3.01 21.71
CA VAL A 374 5.47 -1.65 21.51
C VAL A 374 4.87 -1.53 20.12
N GLU A 375 3.59 -1.20 20.06
CA GLU A 375 2.84 -1.05 18.81
C GLU A 375 3.35 0.15 18.01
N SER A 376 3.72 -0.07 16.74
CA SER A 376 4.19 0.99 15.85
C SER A 376 3.98 0.65 14.38
N TYR A 377 3.92 1.70 13.54
CA TYR A 377 3.66 1.58 12.11
C TYR A 377 4.53 2.54 11.30
N PRO A 378 5.15 2.12 10.20
CA PRO A 378 5.77 3.03 9.25
C PRO A 378 4.73 3.99 8.68
N VAL A 379 5.04 5.27 8.66
CA VAL A 379 4.22 6.32 8.05
C VAL A 379 4.82 6.66 6.70
N SER A 380 3.98 6.71 5.66
CA SER A 380 4.35 7.21 4.35
C SER A 380 3.72 8.58 4.12
N GLY A 381 4.52 9.55 3.70
CA GLY A 381 4.07 10.90 3.45
C GLY A 381 5.11 11.73 2.70
N VAL A 382 5.09 13.02 2.92
CA VAL A 382 5.98 13.99 2.27
C VAL A 382 6.69 14.81 3.34
N LEU A 383 8.01 14.99 3.19
CA LEU A 383 8.83 15.91 3.96
C LEU A 383 9.31 17.04 3.04
N GLY A 384 8.74 18.21 3.18
CA GLY A 384 8.96 19.32 2.24
C GLY A 384 8.38 19.01 0.86
N SER A 385 9.21 18.68 -0.11
CA SER A 385 8.79 18.32 -1.48
C SER A 385 9.07 16.85 -1.84
N GLU A 386 9.59 16.05 -0.91
CA GLU A 386 10.07 14.69 -1.19
C GLU A 386 9.24 13.65 -0.47
N TYR A 387 9.01 12.50 -1.09
CA TYR A 387 8.45 11.34 -0.42
C TYR A 387 9.35 10.91 0.74
N HIS A 388 8.73 10.64 1.89
CA HIS A 388 9.44 10.32 3.11
C HIS A 388 8.71 9.26 3.93
N ALA A 389 9.47 8.53 4.75
CA ALA A 389 8.94 7.56 5.68
C ALA A 389 9.46 7.84 7.09
N TRP A 390 8.56 7.71 8.07
CA TRP A 390 8.84 7.81 9.51
C TRP A 390 7.95 6.82 10.27
N ASN A 391 7.70 6.98 11.57
CA ASN A 391 6.90 6.03 12.34
C ASN A 391 5.81 6.70 13.16
N TYR A 392 4.68 6.01 13.28
CA TYR A 392 3.62 6.24 14.25
C TYR A 392 3.77 5.21 15.36
N VAL A 393 3.85 5.63 16.62
CA VAL A 393 4.16 4.79 17.79
C VAL A 393 3.06 4.99 18.82
N ILE A 394 2.50 3.91 19.35
CA ILE A 394 1.46 3.94 20.37
C ILE A 394 2.06 3.75 21.76
N LEU A 395 1.87 4.73 22.63
CA LEU A 395 2.26 4.68 24.05
C LEU A 395 1.08 5.09 24.93
N ASP A 396 0.75 4.25 25.90
CA ASP A 396 -0.36 4.50 26.84
C ASP A 396 -1.69 4.85 26.10
N GLY A 397 -1.95 4.17 24.97
CA GLY A 397 -3.14 4.37 24.13
C GLY A 397 -3.12 5.69 23.35
N LYS A 398 -1.98 6.37 23.24
CA LYS A 398 -1.82 7.62 22.48
C LYS A 398 -0.79 7.46 21.37
N GLY A 399 -1.09 8.05 20.22
CA GLY A 399 -0.20 8.04 19.08
C GLY A 399 0.82 9.18 19.11
N TYR A 400 2.06 8.84 18.80
CA TYR A 400 3.19 9.76 18.65
C TYR A 400 3.93 9.46 17.34
N TYR A 401 4.69 10.42 16.86
CA TYR A 401 5.48 10.30 15.65
C TYR A 401 6.98 10.37 15.95
N CYS A 402 7.74 9.50 15.28
CA CYS A 402 9.19 9.41 15.36
C CYS A 402 9.81 9.43 13.97
N ASP A 403 10.77 10.31 13.70
CA ASP A 403 11.53 10.34 12.45
C ASP A 403 13.03 10.14 12.71
N PRO A 404 13.48 8.87 12.84
CA PRO A 404 14.88 8.58 13.09
C PRO A 404 15.80 8.96 11.93
N THR A 405 15.27 9.04 10.70
CA THR A 405 16.05 9.47 9.53
C THR A 405 16.47 10.93 9.65
N SER A 406 15.55 11.80 10.07
CA SER A 406 15.80 13.23 10.22
C SER A 406 16.66 13.54 11.45
N ASP A 407 16.62 12.70 12.48
CA ASP A 407 17.43 12.86 13.70
C ASP A 407 18.81 12.17 13.65
N ARG A 408 19.14 11.45 12.58
CA ARG A 408 20.45 10.78 12.48
C ARG A 408 21.61 11.73 12.74
N GLY A 409 22.43 11.39 13.72
CA GLY A 409 23.62 12.16 14.10
C GLY A 409 23.34 13.55 14.68
N SER A 410 22.09 13.90 15.00
CA SER A 410 21.72 15.26 15.43
C SER A 410 20.84 15.38 16.69
N GLY A 411 20.55 14.26 17.36
CA GLY A 411 19.78 14.27 18.59
C GLY A 411 18.36 13.72 18.44
N GLN A 412 17.42 14.24 19.26
CA GLN A 412 16.06 13.69 19.39
C GLN A 412 14.98 14.75 19.10
N TYR A 413 15.14 15.57 18.08
CA TYR A 413 14.19 16.62 17.77
C TYR A 413 12.84 16.06 17.26
N TRP A 414 12.88 14.96 16.48
CA TRP A 414 11.71 14.29 15.91
C TRP A 414 11.27 13.05 16.71
N PHE A 415 11.70 12.95 17.97
CA PHE A 415 11.35 11.85 18.86
C PHE A 415 10.03 12.09 19.57
N LEU A 416 9.06 11.16 19.42
CA LEU A 416 7.74 11.15 20.08
C LEU A 416 6.99 12.49 19.99
N ARG A 417 6.90 13.04 18.79
CA ARG A 417 6.12 14.26 18.52
C ARG A 417 4.63 13.95 18.44
N THR A 418 3.79 14.84 18.94
CA THR A 418 2.35 14.75 18.75
C THR A 418 1.97 15.10 17.31
N LYS A 419 0.75 14.75 16.89
CA LYS A 419 0.18 15.12 15.59
C LYS A 419 0.26 16.63 15.36
N GLU A 420 -0.17 17.41 16.37
CA GLU A 420 -0.21 18.87 16.30
C GLU A 420 1.20 19.48 16.21
N GLU A 421 2.16 18.96 16.94
CA GLU A 421 3.56 19.40 16.89
C GLU A 421 4.15 19.15 15.51
N LEU A 422 3.94 17.93 14.95
CA LEU A 422 4.48 17.57 13.64
C LEU A 422 3.81 18.36 12.51
N GLN A 423 2.49 18.57 12.59
CA GLN A 423 1.75 19.41 11.63
C GLN A 423 2.13 20.89 11.72
N SER A 424 2.38 21.43 12.95
CA SER A 424 2.73 22.83 13.14
C SER A 424 4.13 23.18 12.61
N GLU A 425 5.02 22.20 12.50
CA GLU A 425 6.33 22.36 11.90
C GLU A 425 6.23 22.58 10.36
N GLY A 426 5.17 22.06 9.74
CA GLY A 426 4.75 22.40 8.38
C GLY A 426 5.54 21.73 7.25
N ARG A 427 6.47 20.82 7.56
CA ARG A 427 7.26 20.08 6.55
C ARG A 427 6.76 18.65 6.33
N HIS A 428 6.27 17.98 7.39
CA HIS A 428 5.67 16.66 7.29
C HIS A 428 4.20 16.77 6.88
N THR A 429 3.83 16.05 5.83
CA THR A 429 2.44 16.00 5.33
C THR A 429 2.06 14.54 5.12
N TRP A 430 0.99 14.09 5.77
CA TRP A 430 0.47 12.73 5.68
C TRP A 430 -1.03 12.71 6.02
N ASP A 431 -1.68 11.57 5.77
CA ASP A 431 -3.04 11.32 6.25
C ASP A 431 -2.98 10.76 7.68
N ALA A 432 -3.04 11.65 8.67
CA ALA A 432 -2.96 11.27 10.07
C ALA A 432 -4.21 10.49 10.51
N ASP A 433 -5.37 10.79 9.95
CA ASP A 433 -6.65 10.17 10.32
C ASP A 433 -6.68 8.68 9.93
N PHE A 434 -5.94 8.30 8.87
CA PHE A 434 -5.76 6.89 8.53
C PHE A 434 -5.09 6.10 9.66
N TYR A 435 -4.03 6.62 10.27
CA TYR A 435 -3.31 5.93 11.37
C TYR A 435 -4.16 5.84 12.63
N GLU A 436 -5.03 6.83 12.89
CA GLU A 436 -6.02 6.77 13.97
C GLU A 436 -7.05 5.66 13.70
N ARG A 437 -7.56 5.53 12.47
CA ARG A 437 -8.44 4.42 12.09
C ARG A 437 -7.74 3.06 12.09
N LEU A 438 -6.48 2.99 11.68
CA LEU A 438 -5.68 1.77 11.65
C LEU A 438 -5.52 1.15 13.04
N THR A 439 -5.42 2.00 14.07
CA THR A 439 -5.18 1.59 15.46
C THR A 439 -6.45 1.55 16.31
N ALA A 440 -7.61 1.92 15.75
CA ALA A 440 -8.90 1.82 16.44
C ALA A 440 -9.29 0.34 16.64
N ASP A 441 -9.69 0.01 17.85
CA ASP A 441 -10.29 -1.31 18.14
C ASP A 441 -11.69 -1.40 17.53
N ALA A 442 -12.18 -2.62 17.33
CA ALA A 442 -13.57 -2.85 16.96
C ALA A 442 -14.48 -2.48 18.15
N ASP A 443 -15.41 -1.57 17.91
CA ASP A 443 -16.48 -1.23 18.88
C ASP A 443 -17.44 -2.41 19.16
#